data_8a4a803872a8d5568d485c40c3e15de0
#
_entry.id   8a4a803872a8d5568d485c40c3e15de0
#
_cell.length_a   1.000
_cell.length_b   1.000
_cell.length_c   1.000
_cell.angle_alpha   90.00
_cell.angle_beta   90.00
_cell.angle_gamma   90.00
#
_symmetry.space_group_name_H-M   'P 1'
#
loop_
_entity.id
_entity.type
_entity.pdbx_description
1 polymer ?
#
loop_
_entity_poly.entity_id
_entity_poly.type
_entity_poly.pdbx_seq_one_letter_code
_entity_poly.pdbx_strand_id
1 'polypeptide(L)'
;MISEVLIAVFGAMALGSALLVVVLRQPMRAALALVAHMVSLAAIFACLEVHVVALFQILIYVGAVMVFMVYAIMLLDDRDASYTHVFSRWSVPAVIATVVLIVALGAMVVQWAPVAPAATASGLTPFSFSTFSVEFMAHYWFHFEVASILLVVGVVAAWTAIAERR
;
A
#
# COMPACT_ATOMS: atom_id res chain seq x y z
N MET A 1 -18.36 15.43 -10.28
CA MET A 1 -17.75 16.69 -9.77
C MET A 1 -17.27 16.55 -8.31
N ILE A 2 -18.14 16.24 -7.33
CA ILE A 2 -17.70 16.08 -5.92
C ILE A 2 -16.71 14.93 -5.76
N SER A 3 -16.95 13.78 -6.36
CA SER A 3 -16.06 12.61 -6.32
C SER A 3 -14.69 12.89 -6.95
N GLU A 4 -14.63 13.60 -8.05
CA GLU A 4 -13.38 13.97 -8.72
C GLU A 4 -12.51 14.89 -7.86
N VAL A 5 -13.15 15.87 -7.21
CA VAL A 5 -12.45 16.78 -6.29
C VAL A 5 -11.93 16.01 -5.07
N LEU A 6 -12.72 15.08 -4.52
CA LEU A 6 -12.29 14.23 -3.41
C LEU A 6 -11.11 13.34 -3.79
N ILE A 7 -11.15 12.70 -4.96
CA ILE A 7 -10.04 11.90 -5.48
C ILE A 7 -8.78 12.74 -5.65
N ALA A 8 -8.90 13.96 -6.19
CA ALA A 8 -7.77 14.86 -6.34
C ALA A 8 -7.16 15.27 -4.98
N VAL A 9 -8.00 15.58 -3.98
CA VAL A 9 -7.55 15.95 -2.63
C VAL A 9 -6.86 14.77 -1.95
N PHE A 10 -7.47 13.58 -1.94
CA PHE A 10 -6.85 12.40 -1.35
C PHE A 10 -5.62 11.93 -2.14
N GLY A 11 -5.61 12.12 -3.46
CA GLY A 11 -4.43 11.87 -4.30
C GLY A 11 -3.26 12.79 -3.95
N ALA A 12 -3.52 14.08 -3.79
CA ALA A 12 -2.51 15.03 -3.35
C ALA A 12 -1.99 14.71 -1.93
N MET A 13 -2.88 14.30 -1.03
CA MET A 13 -2.52 13.90 0.33
C MET A 13 -1.69 12.61 0.33
N ALA A 14 -2.02 11.63 -0.53
CA ALA A 14 -1.24 10.41 -0.71
C ALA A 14 0.17 10.72 -1.25
N LEU A 15 0.30 11.57 -2.26
CA LEU A 15 1.59 11.99 -2.80
C LEU A 15 2.42 12.76 -1.77
N GLY A 16 1.80 13.70 -1.03
CA GLY A 16 2.46 14.46 0.02
C GLY A 16 2.99 13.57 1.15
N SER A 17 2.18 12.61 1.62
CA SER A 17 2.60 11.66 2.63
C SER A 17 3.67 10.68 2.13
N ALA A 18 3.63 10.24 0.87
CA ALA A 18 4.68 9.43 0.27
C ALA A 18 6.03 10.17 0.21
N LEU A 19 6.02 11.44 -0.15
CA LEU A 19 7.23 12.29 -0.12
C LEU A 19 7.77 12.44 1.31
N LEU A 20 6.89 12.62 2.30
CA LEU A 20 7.28 12.69 3.70
C LEU A 20 7.97 11.42 4.18
N VAL A 21 7.51 10.23 3.75
CA VAL A 21 8.16 8.94 4.08
C VAL A 21 9.62 8.93 3.63
N VAL A 22 9.91 9.46 2.44
CA VAL A 22 11.27 9.46 1.87
C VAL A 22 12.16 10.52 2.52
N VAL A 23 11.61 11.68 2.86
CA VAL A 23 12.37 12.83 3.40
C VAL A 23 12.66 12.67 4.90
N LEU A 24 11.77 12.04 5.64
CA LEU A 24 11.90 11.90 7.09
C LEU A 24 13.01 10.89 7.45
N ARG A 25 13.98 11.37 8.21
CA ARG A 25 15.12 10.56 8.67
C ARG A 25 14.80 9.68 9.87
N GLN A 26 13.79 10.06 10.67
CA GLN A 26 13.40 9.31 11.86
C GLN A 26 12.44 8.20 11.46
N PRO A 27 12.78 6.91 11.70
CA PRO A 27 11.97 5.77 11.25
C PRO A 27 10.54 5.83 11.79
N MET A 28 10.36 6.26 13.04
CA MET A 28 9.03 6.38 13.65
C MET A 28 8.14 7.41 12.94
N ARG A 29 8.69 8.56 12.58
CA ARG A 29 7.95 9.59 11.84
C ARG A 29 7.66 9.17 10.41
N ALA A 30 8.60 8.47 9.77
CA ALA A 30 8.40 7.91 8.44
C ALA A 30 7.29 6.86 8.45
N ALA A 31 7.22 6.00 9.47
CA ALA A 31 6.16 5.03 9.65
C ALA A 31 4.78 5.69 9.82
N LEU A 32 4.68 6.77 10.61
CA LEU A 32 3.43 7.53 10.74
C LEU A 32 3.00 8.20 9.43
N ALA A 33 3.95 8.73 8.65
CA ALA A 33 3.67 9.26 7.32
C ALA A 33 3.18 8.17 6.36
N LEU A 34 3.71 6.94 6.48
CA LEU A 34 3.26 5.78 5.70
C LEU A 34 1.84 5.36 6.08
N VAL A 35 1.48 5.41 7.36
CA VAL A 35 0.08 5.19 7.80
C VAL A 35 -0.86 6.21 7.14
N ALA A 36 -0.50 7.49 7.16
CA ALA A 36 -1.29 8.54 6.53
C ALA A 36 -1.44 8.32 5.01
N HIS A 37 -0.39 7.84 4.34
CA HIS A 37 -0.43 7.45 2.93
C HIS A 37 -1.44 6.32 2.70
N MET A 38 -1.38 5.24 3.50
CA MET A 38 -2.28 4.09 3.37
C MET A 38 -3.75 4.44 3.61
N VAL A 39 -4.03 5.33 4.57
CA VAL A 39 -5.38 5.85 4.82
C VAL A 39 -5.88 6.68 3.64
N SER A 40 -5.02 7.50 3.05
CA SER A 40 -5.36 8.28 1.84
C SER A 40 -5.71 7.38 0.66
N LEU A 41 -4.97 6.28 0.45
CA LEU A 41 -5.28 5.28 -0.57
C LEU A 41 -6.64 4.61 -0.31
N ALA A 42 -6.94 4.25 0.93
CA ALA A 42 -8.23 3.67 1.28
C ALA A 42 -9.39 4.64 0.96
N ALA A 43 -9.20 5.94 1.23
CA ALA A 43 -10.18 6.96 0.88
C ALA A 43 -10.36 7.07 -0.64
N ILE A 44 -9.29 6.98 -1.44
CA ILE A 44 -9.38 6.94 -2.91
C ILE A 44 -10.19 5.73 -3.37
N PHE A 45 -9.92 4.53 -2.84
CA PHE A 45 -10.68 3.33 -3.18
C PHE A 45 -12.17 3.47 -2.81
N ALA A 46 -12.48 4.10 -1.68
CA ALA A 46 -13.86 4.39 -1.29
C ALA A 46 -14.54 5.37 -2.26
N CYS A 47 -13.83 6.41 -2.72
CA CYS A 47 -14.34 7.35 -3.72
C CYS A 47 -14.56 6.71 -5.11
N LEU A 48 -13.82 5.62 -5.42
CA LEU A 48 -13.98 4.82 -6.63
C LEU A 48 -15.08 3.75 -6.51
N GLU A 49 -15.86 3.78 -5.43
CA GLU A 49 -16.92 2.81 -5.12
C GLU A 49 -16.44 1.35 -4.93
N VAL A 50 -15.14 1.14 -4.79
CA VAL A 50 -14.54 -0.18 -4.52
C VAL A 50 -14.43 -0.40 -3.01
N HIS A 51 -15.56 -0.41 -2.33
CA HIS A 51 -15.65 -0.41 -0.86
C HIS A 51 -14.97 -1.61 -0.19
N VAL A 52 -15.02 -2.79 -0.83
CA VAL A 52 -14.38 -4.02 -0.30
C VAL A 52 -12.86 -3.86 -0.21
N VAL A 53 -12.26 -3.30 -1.25
CA VAL A 53 -10.80 -3.06 -1.28
C VAL A 53 -10.42 -1.96 -0.29
N ALA A 54 -11.23 -0.91 -0.16
CA ALA A 54 -11.03 0.15 0.84
C ALA A 54 -11.04 -0.41 2.27
N LEU A 55 -11.97 -1.33 2.57
CA LEU A 55 -12.02 -2.00 3.87
C LEU A 55 -10.79 -2.87 4.12
N PHE A 56 -10.36 -3.67 3.14
CA PHE A 56 -9.14 -4.47 3.27
C PHE A 56 -7.89 -3.61 3.41
N GLN A 57 -7.83 -2.48 2.73
CA GLN A 57 -6.72 -1.51 2.89
C GLN A 57 -6.61 -1.02 4.33
N ILE A 58 -7.71 -0.66 4.96
CA ILE A 58 -7.69 -0.21 6.36
C ILE A 58 -7.44 -1.38 7.31
N LEU A 59 -8.16 -2.49 7.17
CA LEU A 59 -8.13 -3.57 8.13
C LEU A 59 -6.79 -4.31 8.13
N ILE A 60 -6.28 -4.65 6.95
CA ILE A 60 -5.05 -5.44 6.80
C ILE A 60 -3.83 -4.53 6.81
N TYR A 61 -3.76 -3.54 5.91
CA TYR A 61 -2.56 -2.74 5.77
C TYR A 61 -2.38 -1.75 6.91
N VAL A 62 -3.40 -0.98 7.26
CA VAL A 62 -3.29 -0.02 8.37
C VAL A 62 -3.38 -0.73 9.72
N GLY A 63 -4.37 -1.61 9.90
CA GLY A 63 -4.65 -2.25 11.19
C GLY A 63 -3.65 -3.33 11.59
N ALA A 64 -3.27 -4.23 10.69
CA ALA A 64 -2.37 -5.33 11.02
C ALA A 64 -0.91 -5.02 10.65
N VAL A 65 -0.65 -4.75 9.36
CA VAL A 65 0.73 -4.65 8.85
C VAL A 65 1.44 -3.43 9.41
N MET A 66 0.81 -2.25 9.37
CA MET A 66 1.45 -1.02 9.84
C MET A 66 1.61 -0.98 11.34
N VAL A 67 0.63 -1.47 12.11
CA VAL A 67 0.77 -1.57 13.57
C VAL A 67 1.93 -2.48 13.95
N PHE A 68 2.05 -3.64 13.28
CA PHE A 68 3.19 -4.53 13.49
C PHE A 68 4.52 -3.88 13.11
N MET A 69 4.57 -3.18 11.97
CA MET A 69 5.77 -2.47 11.49
C MET A 69 6.20 -1.38 12.48
N VAL A 70 5.26 -0.55 12.95
CA VAL A 70 5.54 0.49 13.95
C VAL A 70 6.07 -0.13 15.25
N TYR A 71 5.47 -1.22 15.70
CA TYR A 71 5.93 -1.95 16.88
C TYR A 71 7.35 -2.51 16.68
N ALA A 72 7.64 -3.11 15.52
CA ALA A 72 8.97 -3.60 15.19
C ALA A 72 10.02 -2.47 15.17
N ILE A 73 9.68 -1.32 14.60
CA ILE A 73 10.56 -0.13 14.57
C ILE A 73 10.82 0.40 15.98
N MET A 74 9.82 0.37 16.88
CA MET A 74 10.01 0.79 18.27
C MET A 74 10.96 -0.12 19.06
N LEU A 75 11.06 -1.40 18.67
CA LEU A 75 11.97 -2.35 19.30
C LEU A 75 13.41 -2.26 18.79
N LEU A 76 13.61 -1.64 17.61
CA LEU A 76 14.94 -1.38 17.08
C LEU A 76 15.58 -0.21 17.84
N ASP A 77 16.77 -0.43 18.40
CA ASP A 77 17.53 0.62 19.07
C ASP A 77 18.11 1.58 18.03
N ASP A 78 17.60 2.81 17.98
CA ASP A 78 18.01 3.88 17.05
C ASP A 78 19.45 4.40 17.30
N ARG A 79 20.19 3.81 18.25
CA ARG A 79 21.51 4.28 18.67
C ARG A 79 22.66 3.77 17.84
N ASP A 80 22.42 2.91 16.87
CA ASP A 80 23.47 2.46 15.95
C ASP A 80 23.92 3.62 15.05
N ALA A 81 25.15 4.10 15.32
CA ALA A 81 25.81 5.16 14.57
C ALA A 81 26.04 4.87 13.07
N SER A 82 25.59 3.72 12.59
CA SER A 82 25.67 3.28 11.18
C SER A 82 24.83 4.13 10.23
N TYR A 83 23.88 4.91 10.74
CA TYR A 83 23.00 5.77 9.92
C TYR A 83 23.60 7.12 9.53
N THR A 84 24.88 7.37 9.80
CA THR A 84 25.52 8.67 9.52
C THR A 84 25.82 8.91 8.05
N HIS A 85 25.86 7.88 7.20
CA HIS A 85 26.06 8.00 5.76
C HIS A 85 24.72 7.94 4.99
N VAL A 86 24.04 9.08 4.92
CA VAL A 86 22.69 9.20 4.33
C VAL A 86 22.67 9.09 2.79
N PHE A 87 23.79 9.33 2.11
CA PHE A 87 23.87 9.27 0.65
C PHE A 87 24.98 8.34 0.18
N SER A 88 24.57 7.21 -0.37
CA SER A 88 25.48 6.33 -1.13
C SER A 88 25.88 7.00 -2.45
N ARG A 89 27.07 6.67 -2.98
CA ARG A 89 27.54 7.09 -4.29
C ARG A 89 26.56 6.74 -5.43
N TRP A 90 25.64 5.81 -5.16
CA TRP A 90 24.61 5.36 -6.09
C TRP A 90 23.28 6.11 -5.98
N SER A 91 23.15 7.10 -5.09
CA SER A 91 21.90 7.85 -4.90
C SER A 91 21.51 8.67 -6.15
N VAL A 92 22.47 9.27 -6.83
CA VAL A 92 22.22 10.06 -8.04
C VAL A 92 21.66 9.19 -9.19
N PRO A 93 22.29 8.06 -9.58
CA PRO A 93 21.71 7.21 -10.62
C PRO A 93 20.38 6.58 -10.20
N ALA A 94 20.16 6.31 -8.91
CA ALA A 94 18.88 5.79 -8.42
C ALA A 94 17.74 6.83 -8.58
N VAL A 95 17.99 8.10 -8.26
CA VAL A 95 17.01 9.17 -8.47
C VAL A 95 16.70 9.35 -9.95
N ILE A 96 17.72 9.34 -10.82
CA ILE A 96 17.51 9.44 -12.27
C ILE A 96 16.65 8.26 -12.78
N ALA A 97 16.98 7.03 -12.37
CA ALA A 97 16.21 5.84 -12.74
C ALA A 97 14.75 5.94 -12.28
N THR A 98 14.50 6.42 -11.06
CA THR A 98 13.16 6.61 -10.52
C THR A 98 12.38 7.66 -11.32
N VAL A 99 12.98 8.79 -11.65
CA VAL A 99 12.34 9.83 -12.47
C VAL A 99 12.00 9.31 -13.86
N VAL A 100 12.94 8.60 -14.52
CA VAL A 100 12.71 7.98 -15.83
C VAL A 100 11.56 6.98 -15.75
N LEU A 101 11.49 6.16 -14.71
CA LEU A 101 10.42 5.20 -14.52
C LEU A 101 9.06 5.89 -14.34
N ILE A 102 8.99 6.94 -13.53
CA ILE A 102 7.75 7.71 -13.32
C ILE A 102 7.28 8.35 -14.63
N VAL A 103 8.20 8.95 -15.39
CA VAL A 103 7.87 9.57 -16.69
C VAL A 103 7.40 8.51 -17.70
N ALA A 104 8.07 7.36 -17.76
CA ALA A 104 7.70 6.26 -18.66
C ALA A 104 6.30 5.68 -18.32
N LEU A 105 6.03 5.47 -17.02
CA LEU A 105 4.71 5.00 -16.57
C LEU A 105 3.63 6.05 -16.84
N GLY A 106 3.89 7.33 -16.60
CA GLY A 106 2.98 8.43 -16.90
C GLY A 106 2.68 8.52 -18.40
N ALA A 107 3.69 8.44 -19.25
CA ALA A 107 3.51 8.42 -20.71
C ALA A 107 2.69 7.19 -21.16
N MET A 108 2.93 6.03 -20.59
CA MET A 108 2.17 4.83 -20.85
C MET A 108 0.70 4.99 -20.50
N VAL A 109 0.41 5.53 -19.32
CA VAL A 109 -0.97 5.80 -18.88
C VAL A 109 -1.67 6.77 -19.84
N VAL A 110 -1.00 7.85 -20.25
CA VAL A 110 -1.58 8.83 -21.19
C VAL A 110 -1.84 8.22 -22.57
N GLN A 111 -0.94 7.36 -23.06
CA GLN A 111 -1.13 6.69 -24.35
C GLN A 111 -2.22 5.59 -24.32
N TRP A 112 -2.35 4.91 -23.17
CA TRP A 112 -3.32 3.84 -22.98
C TRP A 112 -4.62 4.31 -22.36
N ALA A 113 -4.70 5.59 -21.89
CA ALA A 113 -5.98 6.15 -21.53
C ALA A 113 -6.82 6.22 -22.82
N PRO A 114 -7.68 5.24 -23.12
CA PRO A 114 -8.65 5.45 -24.16
C PRO A 114 -9.42 6.68 -23.69
N VAL A 115 -9.68 7.60 -24.61
CA VAL A 115 -10.82 8.50 -24.47
C VAL A 115 -12.04 7.57 -24.53
N ALA A 116 -12.21 6.79 -23.46
CA ALA A 116 -13.41 6.02 -23.26
C ALA A 116 -14.52 7.05 -23.20
N PRO A 117 -15.48 7.05 -24.13
CA PRO A 117 -16.74 7.71 -23.89
C PRO A 117 -17.15 7.19 -22.50
N ALA A 118 -17.59 8.09 -21.63
CA ALA A 118 -18.12 7.71 -20.33
C ALA A 118 -19.09 6.56 -20.57
N ALA A 119 -18.58 5.35 -20.46
CA ALA A 119 -19.41 4.16 -20.49
C ALA A 119 -20.34 4.39 -19.32
N THR A 120 -21.53 4.80 -19.64
CA THR A 120 -22.65 4.72 -18.73
C THR A 120 -22.56 3.31 -18.16
N ALA A 121 -22.10 3.20 -16.91
CA ALA A 121 -21.97 1.96 -16.18
C ALA A 121 -23.37 1.42 -15.83
N SER A 122 -24.22 1.35 -16.84
CA SER A 122 -25.53 0.75 -16.82
C SER A 122 -25.35 -0.76 -16.91
N GLY A 123 -25.04 -1.38 -15.76
CA GLY A 123 -24.97 -2.83 -15.70
C GLY A 123 -23.87 -3.42 -14.81
N LEU A 124 -22.94 -2.63 -14.33
CA LEU A 124 -22.05 -3.13 -13.28
C LEU A 124 -22.84 -3.19 -11.98
N THR A 125 -23.20 -4.41 -11.57
CA THR A 125 -23.66 -4.64 -10.20
C THR A 125 -22.64 -3.98 -9.26
N PRO A 126 -23.08 -3.16 -8.29
CA PRO A 126 -22.15 -2.54 -7.35
C PRO A 126 -21.27 -3.64 -6.78
N PHE A 127 -19.95 -3.41 -6.72
CA PHE A 127 -18.97 -4.38 -6.25
C PHE A 127 -19.27 -4.70 -4.78
N SER A 128 -20.25 -5.60 -4.61
CA SER A 128 -20.76 -6.02 -3.31
C SER A 128 -19.81 -7.05 -2.69
N PHE A 129 -19.73 -7.04 -1.37
CA PHE A 129 -18.96 -8.03 -0.63
C PHE A 129 -19.38 -9.47 -0.95
N SER A 130 -20.69 -9.72 -1.15
CA SER A 130 -21.20 -11.04 -1.53
C SER A 130 -20.74 -11.47 -2.91
N THR A 131 -20.77 -10.58 -3.90
CA THR A 131 -20.29 -10.85 -5.26
C THR A 131 -18.79 -11.15 -5.24
N PHE A 132 -18.02 -10.34 -4.50
CA PHE A 132 -16.59 -10.57 -4.33
C PHE A 132 -16.30 -11.94 -3.71
N SER A 133 -16.99 -12.31 -2.63
CA SER A 133 -16.72 -13.58 -1.93
C SER A 133 -17.05 -14.80 -2.77
N VAL A 134 -18.15 -14.76 -3.52
CA VAL A 134 -18.54 -15.87 -4.42
C VAL A 134 -17.54 -16.00 -5.57
N GLU A 135 -17.18 -14.92 -6.23
CA GLU A 135 -16.22 -14.92 -7.34
C GLU A 135 -14.83 -15.35 -6.88
N PHE A 136 -14.39 -14.86 -5.71
CA PHE A 136 -13.11 -15.23 -5.12
C PHE A 136 -13.04 -16.72 -4.80
N MET A 137 -14.09 -17.29 -4.21
CA MET A 137 -14.13 -18.72 -3.91
C MET A 137 -14.31 -19.59 -5.16
N ALA A 138 -15.02 -19.12 -6.18
CA ALA A 138 -15.25 -19.90 -7.41
C ALA A 138 -14.01 -19.96 -8.32
N HIS A 139 -13.30 -18.84 -8.49
CA HIS A 139 -12.19 -18.75 -9.46
C HIS A 139 -10.81 -18.69 -8.80
N TYR A 140 -10.71 -18.23 -7.55
CA TYR A 140 -9.43 -17.99 -6.87
C TYR A 140 -9.23 -18.87 -5.62
N TRP A 141 -9.93 -20.00 -5.53
CA TRP A 141 -9.84 -20.92 -4.39
C TRP A 141 -8.40 -21.37 -4.10
N PHE A 142 -7.59 -21.60 -5.14
CA PHE A 142 -6.17 -21.99 -4.99
C PHE A 142 -5.33 -20.89 -4.31
N HIS A 143 -5.58 -19.63 -4.66
CA HIS A 143 -4.90 -18.49 -4.03
C HIS A 143 -5.27 -18.37 -2.55
N PHE A 144 -6.52 -18.65 -2.21
CA PHE A 144 -6.98 -18.71 -0.82
C PHE A 144 -6.26 -19.82 -0.03
N GLU A 145 -6.08 -21.01 -0.62
CA GLU A 145 -5.37 -22.10 -0.01
C GLU A 145 -3.88 -21.77 0.23
N VAL A 146 -3.21 -21.18 -0.76
CA VAL A 146 -1.81 -20.71 -0.65
C VAL A 146 -1.68 -19.65 0.44
N ALA A 147 -2.60 -18.70 0.51
CA ALA A 147 -2.61 -17.67 1.55
C ALA A 147 -2.78 -18.27 2.95
N SER A 148 -3.63 -19.30 3.10
CA SER A 148 -3.83 -20.02 4.35
C SER A 148 -2.56 -20.77 4.80
N ILE A 149 -1.87 -21.42 3.86
CA ILE A 149 -0.58 -22.08 4.13
C ILE A 149 0.46 -21.04 4.55
N LEU A 150 0.54 -19.89 3.85
CA LEU A 150 1.47 -18.82 4.20
C LEU A 150 1.23 -18.30 5.63
N LEU A 151 -0.03 -18.18 6.03
CA LEU A 151 -0.40 -17.78 7.38
C LEU A 151 0.08 -18.78 8.43
N VAL A 152 -0.11 -20.08 8.19
CA VAL A 152 0.38 -21.15 9.08
C VAL A 152 1.90 -21.13 9.16
N VAL A 153 2.59 -21.00 8.02
CA VAL A 153 4.06 -20.90 7.98
C VAL A 153 4.54 -19.68 8.77
N GLY A 154 3.86 -18.54 8.66
CA GLY A 154 4.19 -17.33 9.44
C GLY A 154 4.07 -17.57 10.95
N VAL A 155 3.03 -18.25 11.41
CA VAL A 155 2.83 -18.59 12.83
C VAL A 155 3.92 -19.57 13.31
N VAL A 156 4.23 -20.60 12.53
CA VAL A 156 5.28 -21.59 12.87
C VAL A 156 6.64 -20.89 12.92
N ALA A 157 6.95 -20.03 11.96
CA ALA A 157 8.20 -19.25 11.93
C ALA A 157 8.35 -18.35 13.16
N ALA A 158 7.26 -17.67 13.56
CA ALA A 158 7.26 -16.85 14.78
C ALA A 158 7.51 -17.70 16.03
N TRP A 159 6.88 -18.87 16.12
CA TRP A 159 7.08 -19.81 17.23
C TRP A 159 8.52 -20.32 17.31
N THR A 160 9.11 -20.75 16.19
CA THR A 160 10.49 -21.24 16.15
C THR A 160 11.48 -20.15 16.55
N ALA A 161 11.30 -18.91 16.08
CA ALA A 161 12.14 -17.77 16.44
C ALA A 161 12.13 -17.46 17.95
N ILE A 162 10.99 -17.67 18.62
CA ILE A 162 10.87 -17.49 20.08
C ILE A 162 11.50 -18.66 20.82
N ALA A 163 11.30 -19.89 20.32
CA ALA A 163 11.82 -21.10 20.96
C ALA A 163 13.35 -21.17 20.96
N GLU A 164 13.99 -20.68 19.91
CA GLU A 164 15.45 -20.67 19.76
C GLU A 164 16.16 -19.67 20.71
N ARG A 165 15.42 -18.73 21.27
CA ARG A 165 15.94 -17.76 22.26
C ARG A 165 15.86 -18.23 23.72
N ARG A 166 15.33 -19.41 23.98
CA ARG A 166 15.26 -20.04 25.31
C ARG A 166 16.34 -21.09 25.50
#